data_1119a3e558a2199e888cb4bf4eed5d47
#
_entry.id   1119a3e558a2199e888cb4bf4eed5d47
#
_cell.length_a   1.000
_cell.length_b   1.000
_cell.length_c   1.000
_cell.angle_alpha   90.00
_cell.angle_beta   90.00
_cell.angle_gamma   90.00
#
_symmetry.space_group_name_H-M   'P 1'
#
loop_
_entity.id
_entity.type
_entity.pdbx_description
1 polymer ?
#
loop_
_entity_poly.entity_id
_entity_poly.type
_entity_poly.pdbx_seq_one_letter_code
_entity_poly.pdbx_strand_id
1 'polypeptide(L)'
;MPAIESSFLHAKVNLLLKLADSPAQLVQELTQFYESYADLTFQAGLFTVKAGDLPAYHNPALMNRELETAFIKTSAQEPQKALEIIDLLAGRHQLEPRQLACAMLGHLPAEYFPQVAERLAAWARAVEEPEDLVWMFKRGTALMRQQAPEQWLELLQTWLESDNPANHRVAVYGLTSMINDASLTSLPLIYKHLKPLMLECSTKTLPQLETILERLIEKSENETVFFIKQLLGQSKNPILTRLVRRSLPLFSTAAQESLRSHLRTL
;
A
#
# COMPACT_ATOMS: atom_id res chain seq x y z
N MET A 1 -14.04 27.56 -4.12
CA MET A 1 -13.67 26.76 -5.31
C MET A 1 -14.70 26.98 -6.41
N PRO A 2 -14.30 27.26 -7.68
CA PRO A 2 -15.25 27.25 -8.79
C PRO A 2 -15.81 25.84 -8.96
N ALA A 3 -17.14 25.74 -9.20
CA ALA A 3 -17.76 24.48 -9.54
C ALA A 3 -17.24 24.03 -10.93
N ILE A 4 -16.64 22.85 -10.99
CA ILE A 4 -16.19 22.30 -12.27
C ILE A 4 -17.41 21.70 -12.96
N GLU A 5 -17.69 22.18 -14.16
CA GLU A 5 -18.71 21.58 -15.01
C GLU A 5 -18.20 20.23 -15.54
N SER A 6 -18.97 19.16 -15.30
CA SER A 6 -18.57 17.78 -15.66
C SER A 6 -18.27 17.63 -17.15
N SER A 7 -19.02 18.30 -18.02
CA SER A 7 -18.81 18.28 -19.48
C SER A 7 -17.45 18.85 -19.89
N PHE A 8 -17.06 19.97 -19.30
CA PHE A 8 -15.76 20.59 -19.52
C PHE A 8 -14.63 19.70 -19.04
N LEU A 9 -14.78 19.10 -17.84
CA LEU A 9 -13.79 18.20 -17.26
C LEU A 9 -13.56 16.99 -18.19
N HIS A 10 -14.62 16.33 -18.64
CA HIS A 10 -14.53 15.21 -19.58
C HIS A 10 -13.85 15.61 -20.91
N ALA A 11 -14.19 16.78 -21.46
CA ALA A 11 -13.55 17.26 -22.68
C ALA A 11 -12.04 17.49 -22.49
N LYS A 12 -11.63 18.09 -21.35
CA LYS A 12 -10.20 18.32 -21.05
C LYS A 12 -9.45 17.02 -20.82
N VAL A 13 -10.01 16.06 -20.09
CA VAL A 13 -9.41 14.72 -19.88
C VAL A 13 -9.23 14.00 -21.22
N ASN A 14 -10.21 14.04 -22.10
CA ASN A 14 -10.10 13.46 -23.44
C ASN A 14 -9.02 14.13 -24.30
N LEU A 15 -8.81 15.44 -24.16
CA LEU A 15 -7.70 16.13 -24.84
C LEU A 15 -6.34 15.68 -24.30
N LEU A 16 -6.21 15.52 -22.98
CA LEU A 16 -5.00 15.00 -22.37
C LEU A 16 -4.67 13.58 -22.87
N LEU A 17 -5.67 12.70 -22.95
CA LEU A 17 -5.46 11.33 -23.44
C LEU A 17 -4.97 11.27 -24.89
N LYS A 18 -5.33 12.23 -25.75
CA LYS A 18 -4.79 12.32 -27.11
C LYS A 18 -3.28 12.59 -27.15
N LEU A 19 -2.71 13.07 -26.06
CA LEU A 19 -1.26 13.29 -25.93
C LEU A 19 -0.50 12.05 -25.41
N ALA A 20 -1.18 10.91 -25.23
CA ALA A 20 -0.56 9.69 -24.70
C ALA A 20 0.63 9.18 -25.55
N ASP A 21 0.65 9.51 -26.86
CA ASP A 21 1.79 9.22 -27.73
C ASP A 21 3.01 10.13 -27.50
N SER A 22 2.86 11.15 -26.66
CA SER A 22 3.92 12.09 -26.27
C SER A 22 3.96 12.23 -24.75
N PRO A 23 4.43 11.23 -23.99
CA PRO A 23 4.31 11.17 -22.53
C PRO A 23 4.85 12.42 -21.82
N ALA A 24 5.96 12.99 -22.29
CA ALA A 24 6.55 14.19 -21.68
C ALA A 24 5.61 15.41 -21.85
N GLN A 25 5.02 15.60 -23.02
CA GLN A 25 4.06 16.67 -23.28
C GLN A 25 2.78 16.46 -22.48
N LEU A 26 2.27 15.22 -22.44
CA LEU A 26 1.11 14.86 -21.64
C LEU A 26 1.31 15.24 -20.17
N VAL A 27 2.43 14.85 -19.57
CA VAL A 27 2.70 15.13 -18.15
C VAL A 27 2.87 16.62 -17.89
N GLN A 28 3.42 17.37 -18.83
CA GLN A 28 3.48 18.83 -18.75
C GLN A 28 2.09 19.47 -18.74
N GLU A 29 1.23 19.12 -19.70
CA GLU A 29 -0.15 19.62 -19.79
C GLU A 29 -0.99 19.19 -18.58
N LEU A 30 -0.80 17.97 -18.10
CA LEU A 30 -1.45 17.48 -16.89
C LEU A 30 -1.03 18.27 -15.65
N THR A 31 0.26 18.61 -15.54
CA THR A 31 0.78 19.45 -14.45
C THR A 31 0.12 20.84 -14.46
N GLN A 32 0.05 21.49 -15.64
CA GLN A 32 -0.64 22.77 -15.80
C GLN A 32 -2.15 22.66 -15.46
N PHE A 33 -2.75 21.52 -15.79
CA PHE A 33 -4.15 21.26 -15.44
C PHE A 33 -4.33 21.15 -13.93
N TYR A 34 -3.47 20.44 -13.21
CA TYR A 34 -3.47 20.41 -11.74
C TYR A 34 -3.27 21.81 -11.15
N GLU A 35 -2.31 22.59 -11.63
CA GLU A 35 -2.03 23.96 -11.19
C GLU A 35 -3.22 24.89 -11.38
N SER A 36 -3.95 24.76 -12.50
CA SER A 36 -5.10 25.63 -12.81
C SER A 36 -6.29 25.45 -11.85
N TYR A 37 -6.36 24.33 -11.14
CA TYR A 37 -7.39 24.00 -10.15
C TYR A 37 -6.86 23.88 -8.73
N ALA A 38 -5.60 24.26 -8.51
CA ALA A 38 -4.99 24.20 -7.17
C ALA A 38 -5.72 25.10 -6.17
N ASP A 39 -6.03 24.56 -4.98
CA ASP A 39 -6.55 25.36 -3.89
C ASP A 39 -5.40 25.89 -3.02
N LEU A 40 -4.91 27.07 -3.39
CA LEU A 40 -3.83 27.74 -2.68
C LEU A 40 -4.27 28.28 -1.30
N THR A 41 -5.58 28.27 -1.01
CA THR A 41 -6.13 28.74 0.27
C THR A 41 -6.40 27.60 1.24
N PHE A 42 -6.14 26.35 0.82
CA PHE A 42 -6.37 25.18 1.65
C PHE A 42 -5.56 25.28 2.96
N GLN A 43 -6.26 25.19 4.08
CA GLN A 43 -5.66 25.05 5.40
C GLN A 43 -6.09 23.69 5.97
N ALA A 44 -5.10 22.88 6.34
CA ALA A 44 -5.37 21.64 7.02
C ALA A 44 -6.10 21.91 8.33
N GLY A 45 -7.34 21.47 8.45
CA GLY A 45 -8.11 21.57 9.69
C GLY A 45 -7.56 20.61 10.76
N LEU A 46 -7.95 20.83 12.03
CA LEU A 46 -7.57 19.98 13.17
C LEU A 46 -7.90 18.49 12.99
N PHE A 47 -8.83 18.16 12.08
CA PHE A 47 -9.27 16.79 11.77
C PHE A 47 -8.80 16.30 10.41
N THR A 48 -7.97 17.05 9.69
CA THR A 48 -7.43 16.61 8.40
C THR A 48 -6.25 15.69 8.70
N VAL A 49 -6.38 14.42 8.31
CA VAL A 49 -5.24 13.48 8.31
C VAL A 49 -4.17 14.10 7.43
N LYS A 50 -2.97 14.32 7.97
CA LYS A 50 -1.82 14.74 7.16
C LYS A 50 -1.64 13.74 6.02
N ALA A 51 -1.71 14.23 4.80
CA ALA A 51 -1.43 13.44 3.60
C ALA A 51 0.08 13.43 3.34
N GLY A 52 0.89 12.90 4.29
CA GLY A 52 2.34 12.88 4.17
C GLY A 52 3.00 14.28 4.08
N ASP A 53 4.28 14.31 3.69
CA ASP A 53 5.04 15.57 3.52
C ASP A 53 5.06 16.06 2.06
N LEU A 54 4.37 15.38 1.13
CA LEU A 54 4.32 15.82 -0.25
C LEU A 54 3.45 17.05 -0.43
N PRO A 55 3.96 18.10 -1.11
CA PRO A 55 3.13 19.22 -1.52
C PRO A 55 1.93 18.73 -2.35
N ALA A 56 0.75 19.26 -2.05
CA ALA A 56 -0.48 18.90 -2.76
C ALA A 56 -1.09 20.14 -3.43
N TYR A 57 -1.72 19.91 -4.59
CA TYR A 57 -2.51 20.94 -5.27
C TYR A 57 -3.88 21.15 -4.60
N HIS A 58 -4.34 20.16 -3.81
CA HIS A 58 -5.67 20.15 -3.22
C HIS A 58 -6.79 20.33 -4.24
N ASN A 59 -6.64 19.66 -5.37
CA ASN A 59 -7.61 19.70 -6.46
C ASN A 59 -8.95 19.09 -6.04
N PRO A 60 -10.06 19.49 -6.71
CA PRO A 60 -11.36 18.89 -6.48
C PRO A 60 -11.35 17.36 -6.67
N ALA A 61 -11.93 16.63 -5.73
CA ALA A 61 -11.96 15.16 -5.74
C ALA A 61 -12.59 14.58 -7.04
N LEU A 62 -13.56 15.29 -7.62
CA LEU A 62 -14.16 14.92 -8.90
C LEU A 62 -13.11 14.90 -10.03
N MET A 63 -12.25 15.93 -10.10
CA MET A 63 -11.19 16.02 -11.10
C MET A 63 -10.21 14.84 -10.99
N ASN A 64 -9.74 14.55 -9.79
CA ASN A 64 -8.81 13.44 -9.54
C ASN A 64 -9.45 12.10 -9.93
N ARG A 65 -10.72 11.88 -9.59
CA ARG A 65 -11.44 10.66 -9.93
C ARG A 65 -11.63 10.48 -11.45
N GLU A 66 -11.96 11.54 -12.18
CA GLU A 66 -12.10 11.49 -13.63
C GLU A 66 -10.77 11.19 -14.31
N LEU A 67 -9.68 11.84 -13.87
CA LEU A 67 -8.34 11.56 -14.36
C LEU A 67 -7.97 10.08 -14.08
N GLU A 68 -8.13 9.61 -12.85
CA GLU A 68 -7.84 8.21 -12.50
C GLU A 68 -8.65 7.25 -13.39
N THR A 69 -9.95 7.46 -13.52
CA THR A 69 -10.82 6.59 -14.32
C THR A 69 -10.37 6.50 -15.79
N ALA A 70 -9.95 7.63 -16.35
CA ALA A 70 -9.51 7.69 -17.73
C ALA A 70 -8.13 7.04 -17.94
N PHE A 71 -7.16 7.36 -17.07
CA PHE A 71 -5.78 6.87 -17.20
C PHE A 71 -5.61 5.40 -16.81
N ILE A 72 -6.44 4.87 -15.92
CA ILE A 72 -6.51 3.43 -15.62
C ILE A 72 -6.87 2.62 -16.88
N LYS A 73 -7.76 3.14 -17.73
CA LYS A 73 -8.08 2.49 -19.00
C LYS A 73 -6.87 2.43 -19.93
N THR A 74 -6.07 3.50 -19.98
CA THR A 74 -4.82 3.53 -20.74
C THR A 74 -3.85 2.46 -20.22
N SER A 75 -3.74 2.28 -18.90
CA SER A 75 -2.88 1.23 -18.30
C SER A 75 -3.29 -0.17 -18.74
N ALA A 76 -4.58 -0.44 -18.85
CA ALA A 76 -5.08 -1.74 -19.26
C ALA A 76 -4.94 -1.98 -20.80
N GLN A 77 -5.07 -0.93 -21.62
CA GLN A 77 -5.10 -1.04 -23.08
C GLN A 77 -3.72 -0.88 -23.73
N GLU A 78 -2.88 0.00 -23.18
CA GLU A 78 -1.56 0.37 -23.72
C GLU A 78 -0.50 0.36 -22.61
N PRO A 79 -0.22 -0.82 -21.99
CA PRO A 79 0.55 -0.90 -20.76
C PRO A 79 2.00 -0.40 -20.91
N GLN A 80 2.63 -0.59 -22.06
CA GLN A 80 3.99 -0.11 -22.30
C GLN A 80 4.06 1.42 -22.31
N LYS A 81 3.11 2.07 -22.96
CA LYS A 81 2.97 3.53 -22.98
C LYS A 81 2.61 4.06 -21.59
N ALA A 82 1.73 3.34 -20.89
CA ALA A 82 1.37 3.69 -19.52
C ALA A 82 2.59 3.69 -18.59
N LEU A 83 3.53 2.75 -18.72
CA LEU A 83 4.76 2.72 -17.92
C LEU A 83 5.61 3.99 -18.08
N GLU A 84 5.73 4.53 -19.29
CA GLU A 84 6.47 5.78 -19.54
C GLU A 84 5.79 6.97 -18.85
N ILE A 85 4.45 7.05 -18.94
CA ILE A 85 3.67 8.08 -18.27
C ILE A 85 3.79 7.96 -16.75
N ILE A 86 3.67 6.73 -16.22
CA ILE A 86 3.80 6.41 -14.80
C ILE A 86 5.15 6.88 -14.24
N ASP A 87 6.25 6.57 -14.93
CA ASP A 87 7.59 6.95 -14.48
C ASP A 87 7.78 8.48 -14.45
N LEU A 88 7.25 9.19 -15.43
CA LEU A 88 7.28 10.65 -15.47
C LEU A 88 6.42 11.31 -14.38
N LEU A 89 5.24 10.75 -14.09
CA LEU A 89 4.36 11.23 -13.02
C LEU A 89 4.94 10.95 -11.64
N ALA A 90 5.49 9.76 -11.43
CA ALA A 90 6.14 9.38 -10.17
C ALA A 90 7.35 10.26 -9.83
N GLY A 91 8.04 10.75 -10.86
CA GLY A 91 9.15 11.71 -10.71
C GLY A 91 8.73 13.12 -10.27
N ARG A 92 7.43 13.45 -10.25
CA ARG A 92 6.93 14.74 -9.76
C ARG A 92 6.95 14.79 -8.23
N HIS A 93 7.19 15.98 -7.69
CA HIS A 93 7.27 16.18 -6.24
C HIS A 93 5.95 16.66 -5.64
N GLN A 94 4.82 16.28 -6.25
CA GLN A 94 3.47 16.60 -5.80
C GLN A 94 2.65 15.33 -5.58
N LEU A 95 1.69 15.40 -4.67
CA LEU A 95 0.88 14.27 -4.22
C LEU A 95 0.00 13.71 -5.35
N GLU A 96 -0.79 14.56 -6.04
CA GLU A 96 -1.80 14.11 -7.00
C GLU A 96 -1.18 13.42 -8.23
N PRO A 97 -0.10 13.92 -8.87
CA PRO A 97 0.59 13.18 -9.92
C PRO A 97 1.09 11.80 -9.48
N ARG A 98 1.65 11.70 -8.27
CA ARG A 98 2.12 10.41 -7.72
C ARG A 98 0.96 9.47 -7.41
N GLN A 99 -0.15 9.98 -6.91
CA GLN A 99 -1.36 9.18 -6.70
C GLN A 99 -1.91 8.63 -8.01
N LEU A 100 -1.92 9.44 -9.09
CA LEU A 100 -2.30 9.01 -10.43
C LEU A 100 -1.33 7.94 -10.95
N ALA A 101 -0.01 8.13 -10.80
CA ALA A 101 0.99 7.14 -11.17
C ALA A 101 0.74 5.79 -10.48
N CYS A 102 0.48 5.81 -9.17
CA CYS A 102 0.16 4.59 -8.41
C CYS A 102 -1.15 3.94 -8.88
N ALA A 103 -2.19 4.72 -9.15
CA ALA A 103 -3.45 4.19 -9.65
C ALA A 103 -3.28 3.51 -11.02
N MET A 104 -2.55 4.14 -11.94
CA MET A 104 -2.19 3.56 -13.23
C MET A 104 -1.37 2.28 -13.08
N LEU A 105 -0.33 2.32 -12.24
CA LEU A 105 0.55 1.17 -11.98
C LEU A 105 -0.21 -0.05 -11.46
N GLY A 106 -1.13 0.19 -10.52
CA GLY A 106 -1.93 -0.88 -9.91
C GLY A 106 -2.98 -1.51 -10.84
N HIS A 107 -3.16 -0.98 -12.04
CA HIS A 107 -4.10 -1.48 -13.04
C HIS A 107 -3.42 -1.97 -14.32
N LEU A 108 -2.09 -2.15 -14.29
CA LEU A 108 -1.37 -2.83 -15.35
C LEU A 108 -1.76 -4.33 -15.37
N PRO A 109 -1.82 -4.95 -16.59
CA PRO A 109 -2.11 -6.38 -16.72
C PRO A 109 -1.11 -7.29 -15.99
N ALA A 110 -1.50 -8.53 -15.74
CA ALA A 110 -0.75 -9.48 -14.91
C ALA A 110 0.69 -9.74 -15.39
N GLU A 111 0.93 -9.72 -16.68
CA GLU A 111 2.27 -9.87 -17.27
C GLU A 111 3.24 -8.75 -16.89
N TYR A 112 2.74 -7.62 -16.37
CA TYR A 112 3.53 -6.48 -15.89
C TYR A 112 3.76 -6.49 -14.38
N PHE A 113 3.28 -7.48 -13.64
CA PHE A 113 3.46 -7.52 -12.18
C PHE A 113 4.92 -7.46 -11.71
N PRO A 114 5.91 -8.06 -12.40
CA PRO A 114 7.32 -7.84 -12.05
C PRO A 114 7.74 -6.37 -12.11
N GLN A 115 7.34 -5.63 -13.15
CA GLN A 115 7.64 -4.21 -13.32
C GLN A 115 6.89 -3.33 -12.29
N VAL A 116 5.66 -3.73 -11.90
CA VAL A 116 4.90 -3.11 -10.80
C VAL A 116 5.66 -3.25 -9.49
N ALA A 117 6.08 -4.48 -9.16
CA ALA A 117 6.81 -4.78 -7.94
C ALA A 117 8.14 -4.01 -7.83
N GLU A 118 8.91 -3.97 -8.91
CA GLU A 118 10.19 -3.25 -8.98
C GLU A 118 10.01 -1.75 -8.72
N ARG A 119 9.05 -1.10 -9.40
CA ARG A 119 8.78 0.33 -9.23
C ARG A 119 8.30 0.66 -7.82
N LEU A 120 7.35 -0.12 -7.30
CA LEU A 120 6.85 0.08 -5.93
C LEU A 120 7.96 -0.09 -4.89
N ALA A 121 8.83 -1.09 -5.04
CA ALA A 121 9.96 -1.27 -4.15
C ALA A 121 10.95 -0.10 -4.24
N ALA A 122 11.22 0.41 -5.45
CA ALA A 122 12.09 1.56 -5.64
C ALA A 122 11.49 2.84 -5.01
N TRP A 123 10.21 3.12 -5.27
CA TRP A 123 9.53 4.30 -4.73
C TRP A 123 9.38 4.23 -3.22
N ALA A 124 8.99 3.04 -2.67
CA ALA A 124 8.81 2.86 -1.24
C ALA A 124 10.08 3.06 -0.43
N ARG A 125 11.25 2.74 -1.00
CA ARG A 125 12.54 3.01 -0.35
C ARG A 125 12.86 4.51 -0.23
N ALA A 126 12.33 5.32 -1.14
CA ALA A 126 12.53 6.76 -1.17
C ALA A 126 11.49 7.54 -0.36
N VAL A 127 10.39 6.90 0.08
CA VAL A 127 9.32 7.53 0.87
C VAL A 127 9.64 7.37 2.35
N GLU A 128 9.61 8.48 3.10
CA GLU A 128 9.87 8.49 4.55
C GLU A 128 8.59 8.32 5.36
N GLU A 129 7.50 8.98 4.94
CA GLU A 129 6.24 9.00 5.67
C GLU A 129 5.44 7.70 5.52
N PRO A 130 5.00 7.09 6.64
CA PRO A 130 4.22 5.86 6.64
C PRO A 130 2.90 5.95 5.86
N GLU A 131 2.22 7.06 5.96
CA GLU A 131 0.94 7.32 5.30
C GLU A 131 1.07 7.24 3.77
N ASP A 132 2.17 7.76 3.23
CA ASP A 132 2.46 7.72 1.80
C ASP A 132 2.69 6.28 1.33
N LEU A 133 3.33 5.43 2.12
CA LEU A 133 3.49 4.02 1.82
C LEU A 133 2.16 3.27 1.79
N VAL A 134 1.26 3.55 2.73
CA VAL A 134 -0.05 2.89 2.80
C VAL A 134 -0.87 3.15 1.54
N TRP A 135 -1.06 4.43 1.14
CA TRP A 135 -1.86 4.70 -0.05
C TRP A 135 -1.17 4.24 -1.35
N MET A 136 0.16 4.33 -1.39
CA MET A 136 0.96 3.86 -2.53
C MET A 136 0.77 2.37 -2.77
N PHE A 137 0.90 1.54 -1.74
CA PHE A 137 0.66 0.10 -1.87
C PHE A 137 -0.81 -0.21 -2.15
N LYS A 138 -1.74 0.45 -1.45
CA LYS A 138 -3.17 0.25 -1.68
C LYS A 138 -3.56 0.47 -3.14
N ARG A 139 -3.06 1.53 -3.78
CA ARG A 139 -3.35 1.87 -5.18
C ARG A 139 -2.48 1.09 -6.15
N GLY A 140 -1.17 1.07 -5.93
CA GLY A 140 -0.19 0.53 -6.87
C GLY A 140 -0.17 -0.99 -6.99
N THR A 141 -0.85 -1.73 -6.11
CA THR A 141 -0.95 -3.20 -6.16
C THR A 141 -2.38 -3.71 -6.36
N ALA A 142 -3.32 -2.87 -6.81
CA ALA A 142 -4.74 -3.21 -6.81
C ALA A 142 -5.05 -4.52 -7.56
N LEU A 143 -4.67 -4.64 -8.83
CA LEU A 143 -4.88 -5.88 -9.60
C LEU A 143 -4.01 -7.04 -9.12
N MET A 144 -2.76 -6.78 -8.73
CA MET A 144 -1.86 -7.82 -8.22
C MET A 144 -2.45 -8.51 -6.99
N ARG A 145 -3.00 -7.75 -6.04
CA ARG A 145 -3.65 -8.32 -4.85
C ARG A 145 -4.91 -9.13 -5.19
N GLN A 146 -5.65 -8.72 -6.23
CA GLN A 146 -6.88 -9.40 -6.65
C GLN A 146 -6.61 -10.65 -7.49
N GLN A 147 -5.68 -10.57 -8.45
CA GLN A 147 -5.47 -11.60 -9.45
C GLN A 147 -4.36 -12.58 -9.10
N ALA A 148 -3.35 -12.16 -8.33
CA ALA A 148 -2.21 -12.96 -7.96
C ALA A 148 -1.78 -12.73 -6.48
N PRO A 149 -2.69 -12.89 -5.51
CA PRO A 149 -2.40 -12.61 -4.10
C PRO A 149 -1.26 -13.47 -3.54
N GLU A 150 -1.11 -14.71 -4.00
CA GLU A 150 0.00 -15.58 -3.57
C GLU A 150 1.34 -15.03 -4.05
N GLN A 151 1.47 -14.63 -5.32
CA GLN A 151 2.70 -14.05 -5.86
C GLN A 151 3.08 -12.76 -5.13
N TRP A 152 2.07 -11.94 -4.77
CA TRP A 152 2.31 -10.74 -3.99
C TRP A 152 2.85 -11.06 -2.59
N LEU A 153 2.27 -12.05 -1.91
CA LEU A 153 2.73 -12.49 -0.59
C LEU A 153 4.13 -13.13 -0.64
N GLU A 154 4.45 -13.91 -1.66
CA GLU A 154 5.79 -14.47 -1.88
C GLU A 154 6.84 -13.36 -2.06
N LEU A 155 6.50 -12.32 -2.82
CA LEU A 155 7.37 -11.16 -2.99
C LEU A 155 7.59 -10.42 -1.66
N LEU A 156 6.53 -10.19 -0.89
CA LEU A 156 6.63 -9.56 0.44
C LEU A 156 7.48 -10.40 1.40
N GLN A 157 7.34 -11.72 1.35
CA GLN A 157 8.17 -12.64 2.13
C GLN A 157 9.65 -12.52 1.75
N THR A 158 9.97 -12.50 0.46
CA THR A 158 11.33 -12.29 -0.03
C THR A 158 11.93 -10.97 0.48
N TRP A 159 11.13 -9.91 0.54
CA TRP A 159 11.60 -8.64 1.10
C TRP A 159 11.78 -8.67 2.62
N LEU A 160 10.96 -9.42 3.35
CA LEU A 160 11.12 -9.62 4.80
C LEU A 160 12.35 -10.47 5.15
N GLU A 161 12.70 -11.41 4.30
CA GLU A 161 13.89 -12.27 4.46
C GLU A 161 15.19 -11.60 4.01
N SER A 162 15.11 -10.47 3.33
CA SER A 162 16.27 -9.72 2.84
C SER A 162 17.09 -9.14 4.00
N ASP A 163 18.39 -9.08 3.85
CA ASP A 163 19.29 -8.39 4.81
C ASP A 163 19.16 -6.86 4.78
N ASN A 164 18.43 -6.30 3.82
CA ASN A 164 18.25 -4.86 3.66
C ASN A 164 17.07 -4.35 4.51
N PRO A 165 17.30 -3.53 5.57
CA PRO A 165 16.24 -3.00 6.41
C PRO A 165 15.17 -2.19 5.66
N ALA A 166 15.54 -1.55 4.55
CA ALA A 166 14.60 -0.81 3.71
C ALA A 166 13.57 -1.75 3.06
N ASN A 167 13.98 -2.96 2.67
CA ASN A 167 13.07 -3.97 2.14
C ASN A 167 12.10 -4.48 3.23
N HIS A 168 12.56 -4.65 4.47
CA HIS A 168 11.70 -5.01 5.60
C HIS A 168 10.57 -4.00 5.79
N ARG A 169 10.91 -2.69 5.79
CA ARG A 169 9.92 -1.62 5.90
C ARG A 169 8.91 -1.67 4.75
N VAL A 170 9.39 -1.80 3.53
CA VAL A 170 8.54 -1.93 2.33
C VAL A 170 7.57 -3.11 2.45
N ALA A 171 8.06 -4.27 2.88
CA ALA A 171 7.26 -5.48 3.04
C ALA A 171 6.16 -5.32 4.10
N VAL A 172 6.47 -4.69 5.25
CA VAL A 172 5.49 -4.44 6.31
C VAL A 172 4.33 -3.60 5.81
N TYR A 173 4.60 -2.49 5.13
CA TYR A 173 3.54 -1.64 4.58
C TYR A 173 2.78 -2.30 3.43
N GLY A 174 3.45 -3.06 2.58
CA GLY A 174 2.82 -3.88 1.57
C GLY A 174 1.84 -4.89 2.16
N LEU A 175 2.24 -5.59 3.22
CA LEU A 175 1.40 -6.54 3.93
C LEU A 175 0.26 -5.86 4.68
N THR A 176 0.53 -4.75 5.36
CA THR A 176 -0.49 -3.95 6.06
C THR A 176 -1.58 -3.47 5.08
N SER A 177 -1.18 -3.02 3.87
CA SER A 177 -2.13 -2.61 2.85
C SER A 177 -3.06 -3.74 2.42
N MET A 178 -2.54 -4.99 2.38
CA MET A 178 -3.33 -6.17 2.08
C MET A 178 -4.28 -6.56 3.21
N ILE A 179 -3.81 -6.54 4.46
CA ILE A 179 -4.64 -6.86 5.63
C ILE A 179 -5.83 -5.89 5.75
N ASN A 180 -5.58 -4.62 5.47
CA ASN A 180 -6.60 -3.56 5.53
C ASN A 180 -7.52 -3.51 4.30
N ASP A 181 -7.26 -4.31 3.28
CA ASP A 181 -8.10 -4.35 2.08
C ASP A 181 -9.46 -5.01 2.42
N ALA A 182 -10.56 -4.31 2.09
CA ALA A 182 -11.90 -4.85 2.27
C ALA A 182 -12.20 -6.05 1.35
N SER A 183 -11.47 -6.17 0.23
CA SER A 183 -11.58 -7.30 -0.69
C SER A 183 -10.83 -8.55 -0.21
N LEU A 184 -9.97 -8.42 0.81
CA LEU A 184 -9.28 -9.57 1.39
C LEU A 184 -10.27 -10.50 2.09
N THR A 185 -10.53 -11.63 1.49
CA THR A 185 -11.46 -12.65 1.99
C THR A 185 -10.78 -13.77 2.77
N SER A 186 -9.44 -13.87 2.70
CA SER A 186 -8.69 -15.02 3.21
C SER A 186 -7.49 -14.61 4.09
N LEU A 187 -7.74 -14.39 5.38
CA LEU A 187 -6.67 -14.27 6.38
C LEU A 187 -5.80 -15.55 6.48
N PRO A 188 -6.33 -16.77 6.32
CA PRO A 188 -5.50 -17.98 6.28
C PRO A 188 -4.35 -17.93 5.28
N LEU A 189 -4.52 -17.26 4.15
CA LEU A 189 -3.44 -17.07 3.17
C LEU A 189 -2.30 -16.23 3.75
N ILE A 190 -2.61 -15.13 4.44
CA ILE A 190 -1.61 -14.29 5.12
C ILE A 190 -0.90 -15.08 6.20
N TYR A 191 -1.64 -15.80 7.03
CA TYR A 191 -1.04 -16.62 8.10
C TYR A 191 -0.11 -17.71 7.56
N LYS A 192 -0.45 -18.32 6.42
CA LYS A 192 0.42 -19.29 5.73
C LYS A 192 1.80 -18.71 5.42
N HIS A 193 1.85 -17.49 4.86
CA HIS A 193 3.10 -16.82 4.49
C HIS A 193 3.84 -16.21 5.69
N LEU A 194 3.12 -15.76 6.73
CA LEU A 194 3.74 -15.25 7.95
C LEU A 194 4.32 -16.35 8.85
N LYS A 195 3.79 -17.56 8.77
CA LYS A 195 4.19 -18.66 9.67
C LYS A 195 5.70 -18.91 9.70
N PRO A 196 6.42 -19.11 8.57
CA PRO A 196 7.87 -19.33 8.60
C PRO A 196 8.60 -18.14 9.22
N LEU A 197 8.25 -16.90 8.84
CA LEU A 197 8.86 -15.68 9.36
C LEU A 197 8.68 -15.55 10.88
N MET A 198 7.51 -15.91 11.40
CA MET A 198 7.22 -15.87 12.83
C MET A 198 7.97 -16.95 13.61
N LEU A 199 8.09 -18.16 13.04
CA LEU A 199 8.82 -19.27 13.69
C LEU A 199 10.33 -18.98 13.77
N GLU A 200 10.89 -18.32 12.76
CA GLU A 200 12.31 -17.97 12.64
C GLU A 200 12.60 -16.52 13.03
N CYS A 201 11.65 -15.84 13.69
CA CYS A 201 11.79 -14.43 14.01
C CYS A 201 13.04 -14.14 14.87
N SER A 202 13.64 -12.98 14.60
CA SER A 202 14.83 -12.47 15.25
C SER A 202 14.56 -11.10 15.91
N THR A 203 15.52 -10.63 16.69
CA THR A 203 15.46 -9.27 17.25
C THR A 203 15.42 -8.18 16.17
N LYS A 204 15.98 -8.45 14.97
CA LYS A 204 15.97 -7.53 13.84
C LYS A 204 14.58 -7.39 13.20
N THR A 205 13.81 -8.48 13.13
CA THR A 205 12.49 -8.52 12.52
C THR A 205 11.35 -8.23 13.50
N LEU A 206 11.65 -8.14 14.80
CA LEU A 206 10.64 -7.98 15.85
C LEU A 206 9.73 -6.75 15.67
N PRO A 207 10.25 -5.53 15.41
CA PRO A 207 9.39 -4.35 15.27
C PRO A 207 8.41 -4.47 14.10
N GLN A 208 8.85 -5.06 12.99
CA GLN A 208 8.03 -5.26 11.79
C GLN A 208 6.90 -6.27 12.07
N LEU A 209 7.22 -7.36 12.73
CA LEU A 209 6.24 -8.38 13.11
C LEU A 209 5.23 -7.86 14.14
N GLU A 210 5.64 -6.97 15.05
CA GLU A 210 4.73 -6.30 15.97
C GLU A 210 3.67 -5.47 15.21
N THR A 211 4.10 -4.67 14.25
CA THR A 211 3.18 -3.88 13.40
C THR A 211 2.21 -4.77 12.64
N ILE A 212 2.70 -5.87 12.07
CA ILE A 212 1.84 -6.83 11.34
C ILE A 212 0.82 -7.48 12.29
N LEU A 213 1.24 -7.91 13.48
CA LEU A 213 0.35 -8.50 14.49
C LEU A 213 -0.74 -7.51 14.92
N GLU A 214 -0.38 -6.26 15.16
CA GLU A 214 -1.34 -5.21 15.49
C GLU A 214 -2.47 -5.16 14.45
N ARG A 215 -2.15 -5.12 13.16
CA ARG A 215 -3.13 -5.09 12.07
C ARG A 215 -3.94 -6.37 11.96
N LEU A 216 -3.34 -7.52 12.20
CA LEU A 216 -4.06 -8.80 12.22
C LEU A 216 -5.06 -8.88 13.39
N ILE A 217 -4.68 -8.38 14.57
CA ILE A 217 -5.56 -8.31 15.75
C ILE A 217 -6.76 -7.41 15.45
N GLU A 218 -6.54 -6.22 14.89
CA GLU A 218 -7.60 -5.30 14.48
C GLU A 218 -8.55 -5.94 13.46
N LYS A 219 -8.03 -6.76 12.54
CA LYS A 219 -8.83 -7.41 11.50
C LYS A 219 -9.63 -8.59 12.03
N SER A 220 -9.01 -9.47 12.81
CA SER A 220 -9.65 -10.65 13.43
C SER A 220 -8.84 -11.14 14.63
N GLU A 221 -9.24 -10.70 15.83
CA GLU A 221 -8.60 -11.10 17.07
C GLU A 221 -8.61 -12.62 17.26
N ASN A 222 -9.77 -13.26 17.06
CA ASN A 222 -9.92 -14.70 17.29
C ASN A 222 -9.01 -15.56 16.42
N GLU A 223 -8.94 -15.25 15.12
CA GLU A 223 -8.08 -15.97 14.20
C GLU A 223 -6.61 -15.74 14.53
N THR A 224 -6.23 -14.51 14.92
CA THR A 224 -4.88 -14.17 15.33
C THR A 224 -4.46 -14.91 16.59
N VAL A 225 -5.36 -15.00 17.59
CA VAL A 225 -5.11 -15.80 18.82
C VAL A 225 -4.89 -17.28 18.48
N PHE A 226 -5.71 -17.84 17.59
CA PHE A 226 -5.57 -19.22 17.15
C PHE A 226 -4.22 -19.45 16.45
N PHE A 227 -3.86 -18.57 15.53
CA PHE A 227 -2.59 -18.61 14.81
C PHE A 227 -1.38 -18.53 15.78
N ILE A 228 -1.39 -17.59 16.73
CA ILE A 228 -0.32 -17.45 17.72
C ILE A 228 -0.18 -18.72 18.56
N LYS A 229 -1.28 -19.33 19.01
CA LYS A 229 -1.23 -20.57 19.77
C LYS A 229 -0.62 -21.73 18.97
N GLN A 230 -0.96 -21.83 17.69
CA GLN A 230 -0.33 -22.81 16.81
C GLN A 230 1.19 -22.59 16.69
N LEU A 231 1.63 -21.35 16.53
CA LEU A 231 3.06 -21.01 16.45
C LEU A 231 3.80 -21.37 17.75
N LEU A 232 3.26 -20.98 18.89
CA LEU A 232 3.84 -21.27 20.21
C LEU A 232 3.94 -22.77 20.48
N GLY A 233 2.98 -23.57 20.02
CA GLY A 233 3.03 -25.04 20.13
C GLY A 233 4.07 -25.70 19.20
N GLN A 234 4.54 -25.00 18.17
CA GLN A 234 5.48 -25.52 17.17
C GLN A 234 6.93 -25.04 17.38
N SER A 235 7.13 -23.96 18.12
CA SER A 235 8.45 -23.31 18.25
C SER A 235 8.79 -23.00 19.70
N LYS A 236 10.05 -23.27 20.04
CA LYS A 236 10.66 -22.83 21.29
C LYS A 236 11.47 -21.53 21.14
N ASN A 237 11.27 -20.77 20.06
CA ASN A 237 11.99 -19.53 19.80
C ASN A 237 11.65 -18.48 20.89
N PRO A 238 12.62 -18.03 21.71
CA PRO A 238 12.36 -17.06 22.78
C PRO A 238 11.94 -15.69 22.24
N ILE A 239 12.32 -15.36 20.99
CA ILE A 239 11.95 -14.09 20.36
C ILE A 239 10.46 -14.11 20.00
N LEU A 240 9.93 -15.24 19.52
CA LEU A 240 8.49 -15.41 19.31
C LEU A 240 7.70 -15.21 20.60
N THR A 241 8.16 -15.84 21.69
CA THR A 241 7.57 -15.66 23.02
C THR A 241 7.59 -14.20 23.47
N ARG A 242 8.70 -13.50 23.22
CA ARG A 242 8.85 -12.06 23.50
C ARG A 242 7.89 -11.22 22.66
N LEU A 243 7.77 -11.50 21.35
CA LEU A 243 6.84 -10.84 20.44
C LEU A 243 5.40 -10.96 20.99
N VAL A 244 4.97 -12.17 21.30
CA VAL A 244 3.61 -12.41 21.81
C VAL A 244 3.37 -11.68 23.14
N ARG A 245 4.33 -11.69 24.07
CA ARG A 245 4.20 -10.96 25.35
C ARG A 245 4.07 -9.45 25.16
N ARG A 246 4.81 -8.86 24.21
CA ARG A 246 4.74 -7.43 23.90
C ARG A 246 3.40 -7.06 23.22
N SER A 247 2.84 -7.96 22.44
CA SER A 247 1.55 -7.74 21.79
C SER A 247 0.33 -7.99 22.69
N LEU A 248 0.50 -8.61 23.87
CA LEU A 248 -0.62 -8.87 24.79
C LEU A 248 -1.52 -7.66 25.08
N PRO A 249 -1.01 -6.44 25.31
CA PRO A 249 -1.85 -5.28 25.59
C PRO A 249 -2.81 -4.91 24.44
N LEU A 250 -2.57 -5.37 23.22
CA LEU A 250 -3.39 -5.11 22.05
C LEU A 250 -4.65 -6.01 21.99
N PHE A 251 -4.68 -7.08 22.80
CA PHE A 251 -5.78 -8.04 22.84
C PHE A 251 -6.83 -7.68 23.90
N SER A 252 -8.05 -8.15 23.70
CA SER A 252 -9.09 -8.14 24.72
C SER A 252 -8.66 -8.93 25.97
N THR A 253 -9.27 -8.65 27.12
CA THR A 253 -8.94 -9.32 28.40
C THR A 253 -9.05 -10.84 28.29
N ALA A 254 -10.10 -11.35 27.65
CA ALA A 254 -10.31 -12.79 27.47
C ALA A 254 -9.20 -13.43 26.59
N ALA A 255 -8.80 -12.78 25.49
CA ALA A 255 -7.74 -13.23 24.63
C ALA A 255 -6.37 -13.19 25.34
N GLN A 256 -6.10 -12.14 26.14
CA GLN A 256 -4.89 -12.06 26.98
C GLN A 256 -4.78 -13.23 27.97
N GLU A 257 -5.86 -13.54 28.69
CA GLU A 257 -5.89 -14.67 29.63
C GLU A 257 -5.63 -15.99 28.93
N SER A 258 -6.26 -16.18 27.76
CA SER A 258 -6.10 -17.37 26.94
C SER A 258 -4.65 -17.55 26.44
N LEU A 259 -4.00 -16.47 25.99
CA LEU A 259 -2.59 -16.50 25.56
C LEU A 259 -1.63 -16.65 26.73
N ARG A 260 -1.88 -15.98 27.88
CA ARG A 260 -1.07 -16.15 29.11
C ARG A 260 -1.12 -17.57 29.62
N SER A 261 -2.30 -18.20 29.63
CA SER A 261 -2.44 -19.61 30.00
C SER A 261 -1.59 -20.50 29.11
N HIS A 262 -1.66 -20.31 27.80
CA HIS A 262 -0.87 -21.09 26.84
C HIS A 262 0.65 -20.86 27.01
N LEU A 263 1.10 -19.64 27.27
CA LEU A 263 2.51 -19.31 27.54
C LEU A 263 3.07 -19.91 28.83
N ARG A 264 2.22 -20.31 29.81
CA ARG A 264 2.63 -20.98 31.06
C ARG A 264 2.79 -22.49 30.88
N THR A 265 2.18 -23.06 29.86
CA THR A 265 2.22 -24.51 29.58
C THR A 265 3.37 -24.92 28.68
N LEU A 266 4.11 -23.94 28.14
CA LEU A 266 5.33 -24.12 27.32
C LEU A 266 6.59 -24.09 28.18
#